data_0915f54ac67fc4358be126fe061a53fa
#
_entry.id   0915f54ac67fc4358be126fe061a53fa
#
_cell.length_a   1.000
_cell.length_b   1.000
_cell.length_c   1.000
_cell.angle_alpha   90.00
_cell.angle_beta   90.00
_cell.angle_gamma   90.00
#
_symmetry.space_group_name_H-M   'P 1'
#
loop_
_entity.id
_entity.type
_entity.pdbx_description
1 polymer ?
#
loop_
_entity_poly.entity_id
_entity_poly.type
_entity_poly.pdbx_seq_one_letter_code
_entity_poly.pdbx_strand_id
1 'polypeptide(L)'
;QTKRKLNEMKELMLLLLVWIGNNSTLEVERVFLPEVKLVSSAELHERFGIEETCDGIKIKALYNRDNKIIYLHEDWNEYNLLDRSFLLHELIHHRQKESEYACRQEMEEEAYELQFKYLKENAINNPKEALNINDVFYIILTTCAAVE
;
A
#
# COMPACT_ATOMS: atom_id res chain seq x y z
N GLN A 1 14.29 -10.76 18.84
CA GLN A 1 13.46 -9.58 18.54
C GLN A 1 13.01 -9.53 17.08
N THR A 2 13.89 -9.89 16.15
CA THR A 2 13.55 -9.90 14.72
C THR A 2 12.48 -10.95 14.39
N LYS A 3 12.55 -12.13 14.99
CA LYS A 3 11.54 -13.19 14.81
C LYS A 3 10.17 -12.77 15.34
N ARG A 4 10.13 -12.11 16.49
CA ARG A 4 8.91 -11.62 17.10
C ARG A 4 8.25 -10.55 16.20
N LYS A 5 9.04 -9.60 15.72
CA LYS A 5 8.56 -8.54 14.82
C LYS A 5 8.02 -9.12 13.51
N LEU A 6 8.70 -10.11 12.94
CA LEU A 6 8.23 -10.79 11.72
C LEU A 6 6.94 -11.56 11.96
N ASN A 7 6.78 -12.22 13.12
CA ASN A 7 5.55 -12.93 13.46
C ASN A 7 4.38 -11.96 13.65
N GLU A 8 4.60 -10.85 14.34
CA GLU A 8 3.60 -9.79 14.51
C GLU A 8 3.20 -9.19 13.15
N MET A 9 4.17 -9.03 12.25
CA MET A 9 3.91 -8.56 10.90
C MET A 9 3.02 -9.54 10.12
N LYS A 10 3.29 -10.84 10.21
CA LYS A 10 2.47 -11.86 9.55
C LYS A 10 1.05 -11.86 10.09
N GLU A 11 0.87 -11.73 11.39
CA GLU A 11 -0.45 -11.65 12.01
C GLU A 11 -1.21 -10.42 11.50
N LEU A 12 -0.55 -9.27 11.45
CA LEU A 12 -1.16 -8.04 10.93
C LEU A 12 -1.55 -8.22 9.47
N MET A 13 -0.68 -8.77 8.63
CA MET A 13 -1.00 -9.02 7.22
C MET A 13 -2.21 -9.94 7.07
N LEU A 14 -2.32 -10.98 7.88
CA LEU A 14 -3.47 -11.88 7.85
C LEU A 14 -4.76 -11.13 8.19
N LEU A 15 -4.74 -10.28 9.21
CA LEU A 15 -5.89 -9.46 9.58
C LEU A 15 -6.28 -8.50 8.45
N LEU A 16 -5.31 -7.87 7.83
CA LEU A 16 -5.56 -6.95 6.72
C LEU A 16 -6.10 -7.68 5.49
N LEU A 17 -5.58 -8.89 5.20
CA LEU A 17 -6.09 -9.70 4.10
C LEU A 17 -7.55 -10.15 4.33
N VAL A 18 -7.90 -10.50 5.56
CA VAL A 18 -9.30 -10.79 5.90
C VAL A 18 -10.18 -9.57 5.63
N TRP A 19 -9.72 -8.39 6.05
CA TRP A 19 -10.44 -7.15 5.78
C TRP A 19 -10.61 -6.91 4.27
N ILE A 20 -9.54 -7.10 3.48
CA ILE A 20 -9.59 -6.96 2.02
C ILE A 20 -10.63 -7.91 1.42
N GLY A 21 -10.62 -9.16 1.84
CA GLY A 21 -11.57 -10.16 1.35
C GLY A 21 -13.02 -9.81 1.67
N ASN A 22 -13.26 -9.18 2.81
CA ASN A 22 -14.61 -8.77 3.23
C ASN A 22 -15.07 -7.46 2.60
N ASN A 23 -14.16 -6.66 2.04
CA ASN A 23 -14.47 -5.33 1.53
C ASN A 23 -14.20 -5.15 0.04
N SER A 24 -13.81 -6.20 -0.66
CA SER A 24 -13.51 -6.15 -2.09
C SER A 24 -13.87 -7.47 -2.76
N THR A 25 -13.71 -7.52 -4.07
CA THR A 25 -13.86 -8.76 -4.86
C THR A 25 -12.53 -9.48 -5.04
N LEU A 26 -11.45 -8.97 -4.45
CA LEU A 26 -10.13 -9.57 -4.56
C LEU A 26 -10.08 -10.91 -3.82
N GLU A 27 -9.47 -11.90 -4.46
CA GLU A 27 -9.24 -13.19 -3.83
C GLU A 27 -8.10 -13.07 -2.83
N VAL A 28 -8.30 -13.60 -1.62
CA VAL A 28 -7.28 -13.60 -0.59
C VAL A 28 -6.92 -15.04 -0.25
N GLU A 29 -5.74 -15.46 -0.68
CA GLU A 29 -5.20 -16.77 -0.36
C GLU A 29 -4.24 -16.64 0.82
N ARG A 30 -4.56 -17.32 1.91
CA ARG A 30 -3.79 -17.24 3.15
C ARG A 30 -2.39 -17.83 3.04
N VAL A 31 -2.19 -18.72 2.05
CA VAL A 31 -0.95 -19.49 1.91
C VAL A 31 0.20 -18.66 1.35
N PHE A 32 -0.11 -17.57 0.62
CA PHE A 32 0.89 -16.80 -0.09
C PHE A 32 0.99 -15.37 0.43
N LEU A 33 1.51 -15.24 1.65
CA LEU A 33 1.86 -13.92 2.17
C LEU A 33 3.10 -13.41 1.42
N PRO A 34 3.12 -12.13 1.05
CA PRO A 34 4.33 -11.56 0.47
C PRO A 34 5.43 -11.48 1.51
N GLU A 35 6.67 -11.53 1.08
CA GLU A 35 7.79 -11.21 1.95
C GLU A 35 7.79 -9.71 2.24
N VAL A 36 8.14 -9.33 3.46
CA VAL A 36 8.25 -7.94 3.85
C VAL A 36 9.69 -7.65 4.24
N LYS A 37 10.25 -6.57 3.71
CA LYS A 37 11.59 -6.10 4.06
C LYS A 37 11.54 -4.67 4.56
N LEU A 38 12.23 -4.40 5.65
CA LEU A 38 12.42 -3.04 6.16
C LEU A 38 13.67 -2.46 5.52
N VAL A 39 13.55 -1.27 4.95
CA VAL A 39 14.64 -0.64 4.20
C VAL A 39 14.77 0.84 4.57
N SER A 40 15.96 1.39 4.34
CA SER A 40 16.20 2.81 4.55
C SER A 40 15.63 3.65 3.42
N SER A 41 15.50 4.96 3.66
CA SER A 41 15.10 5.91 2.60
C SER A 41 16.06 5.87 1.42
N ALA A 42 17.37 5.77 1.70
CA ALA A 42 18.38 5.70 0.66
C ALA A 42 18.21 4.46 -0.21
N GLU A 43 17.89 3.31 0.39
CA GLU A 43 17.68 2.07 -0.34
C GLU A 43 16.41 2.14 -1.20
N LEU A 44 15.32 2.70 -0.67
CA LEU A 44 14.10 2.91 -1.46
C LEU A 44 14.37 3.80 -2.66
N HIS A 45 15.10 4.87 -2.45
CA HIS A 45 15.47 5.80 -3.52
C HIS A 45 16.36 5.13 -4.58
N GLU A 46 17.40 4.42 -4.13
CA GLU A 46 18.36 3.77 -5.03
C GLU A 46 17.73 2.66 -5.86
N ARG A 47 16.93 1.81 -5.23
CA ARG A 47 16.34 0.64 -5.91
C ARG A 47 15.18 0.97 -6.83
N PHE A 48 14.40 2.00 -6.49
CA PHE A 48 13.12 2.25 -7.15
C PHE A 48 13.03 3.61 -7.83
N GLY A 49 14.10 4.40 -7.78
CA GLY A 49 14.14 5.71 -8.41
C GLY A 49 13.12 6.69 -7.82
N ILE A 50 12.68 6.43 -6.59
CA ILE A 50 11.69 7.26 -5.94
C ILE A 50 12.41 8.39 -5.24
N GLU A 51 12.40 9.55 -5.84
CA GLU A 51 12.90 10.74 -5.19
C GLU A 51 11.95 11.14 -4.07
N GLU A 52 12.50 11.67 -2.98
CA GLU A 52 11.66 12.35 -2.02
C GLU A 52 10.87 13.36 -2.81
N THR A 53 9.55 13.18 -2.81
CA THR A 53 8.69 14.04 -3.60
C THR A 53 8.89 15.47 -3.18
N CYS A 54 8.73 16.39 -4.12
CA CYS A 54 8.88 17.83 -3.90
C CYS A 54 8.06 18.36 -2.72
N ASP A 55 7.09 17.59 -2.24
CA ASP A 55 6.17 17.95 -1.17
C ASP A 55 6.56 17.35 0.19
N GLY A 56 7.72 16.71 0.30
CA GLY A 56 8.17 16.11 1.57
C GLY A 56 7.39 14.88 1.99
N ILE A 57 6.66 14.26 1.07
CA ILE A 57 5.92 13.02 1.36
C ILE A 57 6.92 11.88 1.39
N LYS A 58 7.10 11.29 2.57
CA LYS A 58 7.90 10.09 2.71
C LYS A 58 7.12 8.91 2.17
N ILE A 59 7.71 8.19 1.22
CA ILE A 59 7.18 6.91 0.81
C ILE A 59 7.51 5.92 1.91
N LYS A 60 6.47 5.38 2.52
CA LYS A 60 6.59 4.46 3.64
C LYS A 60 6.49 3.00 3.24
N ALA A 61 5.94 2.72 2.07
CA ALA A 61 5.71 1.35 1.62
C ALA A 61 5.72 1.28 0.10
N LEU A 62 6.19 0.17 -0.43
CA LEU A 62 6.20 -0.10 -1.86
C LEU A 62 6.08 -1.60 -2.10
N TYR A 63 5.22 -2.00 -3.03
CA TYR A 63 5.14 -3.38 -3.48
C TYR A 63 5.88 -3.54 -4.81
N ASN A 64 6.81 -4.49 -4.87
CA ASN A 64 7.47 -4.85 -6.13
C ASN A 64 6.81 -6.12 -6.69
N ARG A 65 6.12 -5.98 -7.80
CA ARG A 65 5.34 -7.05 -8.41
C ARG A 65 6.24 -8.15 -8.98
N ASP A 66 7.42 -7.81 -9.44
CA ASP A 66 8.33 -8.78 -10.07
C ASP A 66 8.85 -9.81 -9.06
N ASN A 67 9.19 -9.38 -7.86
CA ASN A 67 9.70 -10.28 -6.81
C ASN A 67 8.69 -10.58 -5.70
N LYS A 68 7.52 -9.93 -5.74
CA LYS A 68 6.43 -10.10 -4.75
C LYS A 68 6.86 -9.77 -3.33
N ILE A 69 7.66 -8.74 -3.19
CA ILE A 69 8.12 -8.26 -1.88
C ILE A 69 7.49 -6.90 -1.59
N ILE A 70 7.03 -6.72 -0.35
CA ILE A 70 6.62 -5.41 0.16
C ILE A 70 7.82 -4.81 0.89
N TYR A 71 8.25 -3.64 0.45
CA TYR A 71 9.30 -2.89 1.11
C TYR A 71 8.66 -1.82 1.99
N LEU A 72 8.99 -1.85 3.28
CA LEU A 72 8.52 -0.85 4.24
C LEU A 72 9.71 -0.01 4.68
N HIS A 73 9.48 1.30 4.81
CA HIS A 73 10.49 2.18 5.39
C HIS A 73 10.78 1.75 6.81
N GLU A 74 12.04 1.87 7.23
CA GLU A 74 12.47 1.45 8.58
C GLU A 74 11.72 2.16 9.71
N ASP A 75 11.15 3.36 9.44
CA ASP A 75 10.32 4.10 10.39
C ASP A 75 8.86 3.63 10.44
N TRP A 76 8.48 2.69 9.58
CA TRP A 76 7.13 2.17 9.56
C TRP A 76 6.78 1.54 10.91
N ASN A 77 5.63 1.91 11.44
CA ASN A 77 5.20 1.49 12.79
C ASN A 77 3.83 0.82 12.74
N GLU A 78 3.76 -0.44 13.15
CA GLU A 78 2.52 -1.21 13.16
C GLU A 78 1.42 -0.63 14.04
N TYR A 79 1.79 0.19 15.03
CA TYR A 79 0.83 0.84 15.92
C TYR A 79 0.31 2.18 15.39
N ASN A 80 0.85 2.65 14.30
CA ASN A 80 0.39 3.86 13.63
C ASN A 80 -0.63 3.48 12.56
N LEU A 81 -1.85 4.03 12.66
CA LEU A 81 -2.94 3.68 11.77
C LEU A 81 -2.64 4.03 10.30
N LEU A 82 -2.03 5.19 10.05
CA LEU A 82 -1.67 5.57 8.69
C LEU A 82 -0.64 4.60 8.11
N ASP A 83 0.34 4.20 8.91
CA ASP A 83 1.36 3.23 8.49
C ASP A 83 0.72 1.87 8.15
N ARG A 84 -0.24 1.41 8.97
CA ARG A 84 -0.99 0.19 8.65
C ARG A 84 -1.73 0.32 7.32
N SER A 85 -2.29 1.50 7.07
CA SER A 85 -3.02 1.72 5.82
C SER A 85 -2.11 1.67 4.60
N PHE A 86 -0.83 2.05 4.73
CA PHE A 86 0.14 1.88 3.66
C PHE A 86 0.43 0.40 3.40
N LEU A 87 0.57 -0.41 4.45
CA LEU A 87 0.73 -1.85 4.28
C LEU A 87 -0.50 -2.46 3.60
N LEU A 88 -1.70 -2.05 4.00
CA LEU A 88 -2.94 -2.47 3.36
C LEU A 88 -2.93 -2.17 1.86
N HIS A 89 -2.53 -0.96 1.48
CA HIS A 89 -2.45 -0.52 0.09
C HIS A 89 -1.54 -1.45 -0.73
N GLU A 90 -0.36 -1.79 -0.19
CA GLU A 90 0.57 -2.66 -0.88
C GLU A 90 0.09 -4.13 -0.92
N LEU A 91 -0.61 -4.60 0.12
CA LEU A 91 -1.24 -5.91 0.11
C LEU A 91 -2.33 -6.01 -0.96
N ILE A 92 -3.06 -4.94 -1.20
CA ILE A 92 -4.05 -4.89 -2.28
C ILE A 92 -3.35 -5.08 -3.62
N HIS A 93 -2.24 -4.36 -3.86
CA HIS A 93 -1.45 -4.57 -5.08
C HIS A 93 -0.96 -6.00 -5.23
N HIS A 94 -0.61 -6.65 -4.13
CA HIS A 94 -0.18 -8.05 -4.14
C HIS A 94 -1.31 -8.99 -4.61
N ARG A 95 -2.57 -8.62 -4.36
CA ARG A 95 -3.72 -9.44 -4.76
C ARG A 95 -4.30 -9.07 -6.12
N GLN A 96 -3.93 -7.93 -6.68
CA GLN A 96 -4.43 -7.50 -7.99
C GLN A 96 -3.74 -8.28 -9.12
N LYS A 97 -4.52 -8.62 -10.15
CA LYS A 97 -4.00 -9.22 -11.38
C LYS A 97 -4.01 -8.14 -12.45
N GLU A 98 -2.84 -7.81 -12.99
CA GLU A 98 -2.71 -6.73 -13.97
C GLU A 98 -3.66 -6.87 -15.16
N SER A 99 -3.91 -8.12 -15.61
CA SER A 99 -4.76 -8.40 -16.75
C SER A 99 -6.23 -8.00 -16.54
N GLU A 100 -6.65 -7.78 -15.31
CA GLU A 100 -8.02 -7.40 -14.97
C GLU A 100 -8.24 -5.89 -14.97
N TYR A 101 -7.19 -5.10 -15.22
CA TYR A 101 -7.24 -3.64 -15.16
C TYR A 101 -6.82 -3.04 -16.49
N ALA A 102 -7.45 -1.90 -16.84
CA ALA A 102 -7.14 -1.21 -18.10
C ALA A 102 -5.75 -0.57 -18.08
N CYS A 103 -5.29 -0.13 -16.90
CA CYS A 103 -3.99 0.51 -16.73
C CYS A 103 -3.58 0.44 -15.25
N ARG A 104 -2.35 0.82 -14.99
CA ARG A 104 -1.80 0.84 -13.63
C ARG A 104 -2.56 1.80 -12.71
N GLN A 105 -3.00 2.94 -13.24
CA GLN A 105 -3.74 3.92 -12.47
C GLN A 105 -5.10 3.38 -11.99
N GLU A 106 -5.72 2.49 -12.74
CA GLU A 106 -6.95 1.83 -12.30
C GLU A 106 -6.69 0.91 -11.10
N MET A 107 -5.54 0.25 -11.07
CA MET A 107 -5.11 -0.54 -9.91
C MET A 107 -4.90 0.36 -8.69
N GLU A 108 -4.29 1.52 -8.88
CA GLU A 108 -4.10 2.51 -7.82
C GLU A 108 -5.42 3.04 -7.28
N GLU A 109 -6.40 3.30 -8.16
CA GLU A 109 -7.72 3.76 -7.74
C GLU A 109 -8.36 2.79 -6.74
N GLU A 110 -8.38 1.52 -7.07
CA GLU A 110 -8.92 0.49 -6.18
C GLU A 110 -8.16 0.46 -4.84
N ALA A 111 -6.83 0.50 -4.90
CA ALA A 111 -6.01 0.45 -3.69
C ALA A 111 -6.25 1.67 -2.78
N TYR A 112 -6.31 2.88 -3.36
CA TYR A 112 -6.59 4.09 -2.59
C TYR A 112 -8.00 4.10 -2.02
N GLU A 113 -9.01 3.71 -2.80
CA GLU A 113 -10.39 3.70 -2.33
C GLU A 113 -10.57 2.75 -1.13
N LEU A 114 -9.94 1.58 -1.18
CA LEU A 114 -9.97 0.64 -0.06
C LEU A 114 -9.17 1.18 1.13
N GLN A 115 -8.04 1.82 0.89
CA GLN A 115 -7.24 2.46 1.94
C GLN A 115 -8.06 3.54 2.65
N PHE A 116 -8.78 4.38 1.90
CA PHE A 116 -9.64 5.42 2.47
C PHE A 116 -10.77 4.81 3.29
N LYS A 117 -11.39 3.75 2.79
CA LYS A 117 -12.45 3.06 3.52
C LYS A 117 -11.95 2.52 4.86
N TYR A 118 -10.79 1.88 4.85
CA TYR A 118 -10.16 1.37 6.06
C TYR A 118 -9.91 2.49 7.08
N LEU A 119 -9.37 3.61 6.62
CA LEU A 119 -9.10 4.75 7.49
C LEU A 119 -10.38 5.36 8.06
N LYS A 120 -11.43 5.49 7.24
CA LYS A 120 -12.72 6.00 7.72
C LYS A 120 -13.33 5.10 8.79
N GLU A 121 -13.24 3.79 8.61
CA GLU A 121 -13.73 2.83 9.60
C GLU A 121 -12.97 2.93 10.93
N ASN A 122 -11.75 3.45 10.89
CA ASN A 122 -10.89 3.65 12.05
C ASN A 122 -10.85 5.12 12.51
N ALA A 123 -11.91 5.87 12.24
CA ALA A 123 -12.15 7.23 12.73
C ALA A 123 -11.25 8.32 12.09
N ILE A 124 -10.68 8.08 10.93
CA ILE A 124 -10.04 9.12 10.13
C ILE A 124 -11.07 9.66 9.15
N ASN A 125 -11.67 10.80 9.48
CA ASN A 125 -12.79 11.36 8.73
C ASN A 125 -12.40 11.85 7.33
N ASN A 126 -11.19 12.34 7.17
CA ASN A 126 -10.70 12.83 5.88
C ASN A 126 -9.37 12.14 5.52
N PRO A 127 -9.45 10.92 4.93
CA PRO A 127 -8.25 10.15 4.61
C PRO A 127 -7.29 10.85 3.63
N LYS A 128 -7.79 11.53 2.62
CA LYS A 128 -6.93 12.23 1.67
C LYS A 128 -6.08 13.29 2.36
N GLU A 129 -6.70 14.08 3.24
CA GLU A 129 -5.99 15.09 4.02
C GLU A 129 -4.95 14.42 4.95
N ALA A 130 -5.36 13.37 5.65
CA ALA A 130 -4.47 12.65 6.56
C ALA A 130 -3.25 12.07 5.82
N LEU A 131 -3.44 11.60 4.59
CA LEU A 131 -2.38 11.05 3.76
C LEU A 131 -1.66 12.11 2.93
N ASN A 132 -2.06 13.37 3.06
CA ASN A 132 -1.49 14.49 2.33
C ASN A 132 -1.62 14.36 0.80
N ILE A 133 -2.78 13.87 0.36
CA ILE A 133 -3.09 13.69 -1.06
C ILE A 133 -4.11 14.76 -1.47
N ASN A 134 -3.73 15.68 -2.36
CA ASN A 134 -4.68 16.65 -2.88
C ASN A 134 -5.49 16.06 -4.04
N ASP A 135 -6.61 16.68 -4.38
CA ASP A 135 -7.54 16.15 -5.38
C ASP A 135 -6.94 16.06 -6.78
N VAL A 136 -6.12 17.04 -7.18
CA VAL A 136 -5.47 17.02 -8.50
C VAL A 136 -4.47 15.88 -8.58
N PHE A 137 -3.66 15.72 -7.55
CA PHE A 137 -2.69 14.62 -7.48
C PHE A 137 -3.39 13.26 -7.51
N TYR A 138 -4.50 13.13 -6.78
CA TYR A 138 -5.28 11.91 -6.77
C TYR A 138 -5.81 11.55 -8.18
N ILE A 139 -6.31 12.53 -8.92
CA ILE A 139 -6.78 12.32 -10.29
C ILE A 139 -5.64 11.80 -11.17
N ILE A 140 -4.45 12.40 -11.05
CA ILE A 140 -3.28 11.96 -11.83
C ILE A 140 -2.90 10.52 -11.49
N LEU A 141 -2.93 10.16 -10.21
CA LEU A 141 -2.56 8.81 -9.76
C LEU A 141 -3.55 7.73 -10.18
N THR A 142 -4.82 8.08 -10.38
CA THR A 142 -5.91 7.12 -10.49
C THR A 142 -6.66 7.14 -11.82
N THR A 143 -6.23 7.95 -12.77
CA THR A 143 -6.89 8.06 -14.07
C THR A 143 -5.97 7.54 -15.17
N CYS A 144 -6.45 6.57 -15.94
CA CYS A 144 -5.69 6.06 -17.08
C CYS A 144 -5.40 7.16 -18.07
N ALA A 145 -4.17 7.20 -18.59
CA ALA A 145 -3.82 8.14 -19.63
C ALA A 145 -4.63 7.85 -20.90
N ALA A 146 -5.08 8.92 -21.56
CA ALA A 146 -5.77 8.76 -22.84
C ALA A 146 -4.77 8.18 -23.85
N VAL A 147 -5.18 7.10 -24.54
CA VAL A 147 -4.41 6.52 -25.62
C VAL A 147 -4.94 7.12 -26.91
N GLU A 148 -4.10 7.90 -27.58
CA GLU A 148 -4.42 8.41 -28.90
C GLU A 148 -4.06 7.40 -29.98
#